data_c3997468426f716f1852c57f8de3745d
#
_entry.id   c3997468426f716f1852c57f8de3745d
#
_cell.length_a   1.000
_cell.length_b   1.000
_cell.length_c   1.000
_cell.angle_alpha   90.00
_cell.angle_beta   90.00
_cell.angle_gamma   90.00
#
_symmetry.space_group_name_H-M   'P 1'
#
loop_
_entity.id
_entity.type
_entity.pdbx_description
1 polymer ?
#
loop_
_entity_poly.entity_id
_entity_poly.type
_entity_poly.pdbx_seq_one_letter_code
_entity_poly.pdbx_strand_id
1 'polypeptide(L)'
;MKYAFFMFGIPMLIFITAFIETRKKLAIFHTLMFIFIILLACVLAFYYKDKLHVLKQLKKVKDLVEYEKGGVVDRSWILEDRMLCAKGLDIREVRSNTVGKVVLQNEEKGKQVLELSVKDEIVPMTTISKEEAQRFVAYLKRKNPSIIIEGIEAKGNGSLQELSAGVQV
;
A
#
# COMPACT_ATOMS: atom_id res chain seq x y z
N MET A 1 -2.98 15.97 4.16
CA MET A 1 -2.72 17.23 4.89
C MET A 1 -3.80 17.60 5.91
N LYS A 2 -5.11 17.46 5.65
CA LYS A 2 -6.18 17.87 6.59
C LYS A 2 -6.11 17.15 7.97
N TYR A 3 -5.80 15.86 7.99
CA TYR A 3 -5.69 15.09 9.25
C TYR A 3 -4.48 15.46 10.13
N ALA A 4 -3.36 15.87 9.50
CA ALA A 4 -2.19 16.33 10.25
C ALA A 4 -2.49 17.63 11.00
N PHE A 5 -3.29 18.52 10.42
CA PHE A 5 -3.71 19.77 11.09
C PHE A 5 -4.59 19.49 12.31
N PHE A 6 -5.51 18.54 12.24
CA PHE A 6 -6.34 18.15 13.39
C PHE A 6 -5.52 17.44 14.48
N MET A 7 -4.59 16.57 14.11
CA MET A 7 -3.75 15.87 15.08
C MET A 7 -2.74 16.77 15.78
N PHE A 8 -2.24 17.80 15.12
CA PHE A 8 -1.22 18.68 15.68
C PHE A 8 -1.74 20.06 16.06
N GLY A 9 -2.69 20.61 15.32
CA GLY A 9 -3.21 21.97 15.55
C GLY A 9 -4.06 22.08 16.80
N ILE A 10 -4.92 21.09 17.08
CA ILE A 10 -5.78 21.12 18.28
C ILE A 10 -4.96 20.95 19.57
N PRO A 11 -4.06 19.96 19.71
CA PRO A 11 -3.19 19.86 20.88
C PRO A 11 -2.29 21.09 21.06
N MET A 12 -1.81 21.69 19.99
CA MET A 12 -0.99 22.88 20.04
C MET A 12 -1.77 24.12 20.54
N LEU A 13 -3.03 24.26 20.11
CA LEU A 13 -3.93 25.33 20.59
C LEU A 13 -4.26 25.15 22.08
N ILE A 14 -4.59 23.94 22.52
CA ILE A 14 -4.81 23.63 23.94
C ILE A 14 -3.55 23.90 24.75
N PHE A 15 -2.39 23.60 24.20
CA PHE A 15 -1.11 23.86 24.85
C PHE A 15 -0.80 25.34 24.99
N ILE A 16 -1.08 26.15 23.95
CA ILE A 16 -0.89 27.62 23.99
C ILE A 16 -1.84 28.26 25.00
N THR A 17 -3.10 27.83 25.07
CA THR A 17 -4.06 28.35 26.06
C THR A 17 -3.66 27.97 27.47
N ALA A 18 -3.26 26.72 27.73
CA ALA A 18 -2.74 26.28 29.02
C ALA A 18 -1.45 27.02 29.40
N PHE A 19 -0.59 27.38 28.47
CA PHE A 19 0.61 28.19 28.68
C PHE A 19 0.30 29.60 29.15
N ILE A 20 -0.69 30.24 28.55
CA ILE A 20 -1.11 31.62 28.94
C ILE A 20 -1.68 31.64 30.35
N GLU A 21 -2.46 30.64 30.75
CA GLU A 21 -3.07 30.53 32.07
C GLU A 21 -2.07 30.13 33.16
N THR A 22 -1.06 29.33 32.85
CA THR A 22 -0.15 28.72 33.84
C THR A 22 1.14 29.49 34.05
N ARG A 23 1.29 30.73 33.58
CA ARG A 23 2.49 31.59 33.81
C ARG A 23 2.96 31.67 35.28
N LYS A 24 2.08 31.33 36.24
CA LYS A 24 2.38 31.35 37.67
C LYS A 24 2.85 30.00 38.26
N LYS A 25 2.87 28.89 37.49
CA LYS A 25 3.28 27.57 37.99
C LYS A 25 4.30 26.91 37.04
N LEU A 26 5.52 27.41 37.08
CA LEU A 26 6.65 27.00 36.23
C LEU A 26 6.87 25.48 36.17
N ALA A 27 6.69 24.76 37.28
CA ALA A 27 6.90 23.31 37.36
C ALA A 27 5.88 22.51 36.51
N ILE A 28 4.60 22.88 36.55
CA ILE A 28 3.53 22.22 35.81
C ILE A 28 3.76 22.42 34.31
N PHE A 29 4.22 23.59 33.91
CA PHE A 29 4.55 23.91 32.53
C PHE A 29 5.67 23.01 31.99
N HIS A 30 6.78 22.82 32.71
CA HIS A 30 7.87 21.96 32.29
C HIS A 30 7.42 20.49 32.14
N THR A 31 6.57 20.02 33.06
CA THR A 31 6.01 18.65 32.98
C THR A 31 5.14 18.48 31.77
N LEU A 32 4.25 19.43 31.46
CA LEU A 32 3.41 19.39 30.23
C LEU A 32 4.24 19.46 28.96
N MET A 33 5.27 20.31 28.91
CA MET A 33 6.24 20.37 27.79
C MET A 33 6.91 19.02 27.57
N PHE A 34 7.36 18.38 28.62
CA PHE A 34 8.05 17.09 28.54
C PHE A 34 7.13 15.99 28.01
N ILE A 35 5.88 15.92 28.49
CA ILE A 35 4.86 15.00 27.98
C ILE A 35 4.58 15.25 26.50
N PHE A 36 4.44 16.51 26.09
CA PHE A 36 4.20 16.87 24.70
C PHE A 36 5.36 16.45 23.78
N ILE A 37 6.61 16.67 24.20
CA ILE A 37 7.80 16.27 23.46
C ILE A 37 7.83 14.73 23.28
N ILE A 38 7.51 13.97 24.34
CA ILE A 38 7.45 12.51 24.26
C ILE A 38 6.37 12.06 23.27
N LEU A 39 5.17 12.62 23.35
CA LEU A 39 4.08 12.30 22.42
C LEU A 39 4.47 12.62 20.98
N LEU A 40 5.07 13.77 20.73
CA LEU A 40 5.56 14.16 19.41
C LEU A 40 6.64 13.19 18.89
N ALA A 41 7.58 12.82 19.76
CA ALA A 41 8.63 11.85 19.42
C ALA A 41 8.04 10.47 19.07
N CYS A 42 7.03 9.99 19.81
CA CYS A 42 6.32 8.75 19.52
C CYS A 42 5.63 8.80 18.14
N VAL A 43 4.88 9.87 17.86
CA VAL A 43 4.19 10.03 16.56
C VAL A 43 5.19 10.06 15.40
N LEU A 44 6.29 10.78 15.56
CA LEU A 44 7.36 10.82 14.57
C LEU A 44 8.02 9.44 14.38
N ALA A 45 8.26 8.71 15.47
CA ALA A 45 8.84 7.37 15.42
C ALA A 45 7.94 6.40 14.64
N PHE A 46 6.62 6.40 14.87
CA PHE A 46 5.67 5.59 14.11
C PHE A 46 5.66 5.97 12.63
N TYR A 47 5.58 7.26 12.31
CA TYR A 47 5.60 7.74 10.94
C TYR A 47 6.89 7.33 10.19
N TYR A 48 8.05 7.48 10.82
CA TYR A 48 9.32 7.10 10.22
C TYR A 48 9.48 5.58 10.11
N LYS A 49 8.97 4.80 11.06
CA LYS A 49 8.98 3.34 10.99
C LYS A 49 8.29 2.83 9.73
N ASP A 50 7.08 3.30 9.45
CA ASP A 50 6.31 2.90 8.27
C ASP A 50 7.01 3.31 6.97
N LYS A 51 7.50 4.56 6.93
CA LYS A 51 8.27 5.05 5.78
C LYS A 51 9.55 4.25 5.54
N LEU A 52 10.30 3.92 6.59
CA LEU A 52 11.51 3.13 6.49
C LEU A 52 11.22 1.68 6.08
N HIS A 53 10.10 1.11 6.52
CA HIS A 53 9.66 -0.22 6.12
C HIS A 53 9.43 -0.28 4.61
N VAL A 54 8.63 0.63 4.06
CA VAL A 54 8.37 0.74 2.62
C VAL A 54 9.66 0.98 1.83
N LEU A 55 10.51 1.92 2.27
CA LEU A 55 11.78 2.19 1.60
C LEU A 55 12.72 0.98 1.60
N LYS A 56 12.74 0.19 2.68
CA LYS A 56 13.56 -1.02 2.76
C LYS A 56 13.08 -2.09 1.77
N GLN A 57 11.77 -2.19 1.55
CA GLN A 57 11.21 -3.11 0.56
C GLN A 57 11.52 -2.64 -0.86
N LEU A 58 11.30 -1.35 -1.16
CA LEU A 58 11.59 -0.76 -2.48
C LEU A 58 13.07 -0.86 -2.87
N LYS A 59 13.99 -0.78 -1.90
CA LYS A 59 15.43 -1.00 -2.17
C LYS A 59 15.78 -2.40 -2.65
N LYS A 60 14.90 -3.39 -2.45
CA LYS A 60 15.10 -4.76 -2.95
C LYS A 60 14.65 -4.91 -4.41
N VAL A 61 13.88 -3.97 -4.93
CA VAL A 61 13.40 -3.94 -6.31
C VAL A 61 14.53 -3.45 -7.21
N LYS A 62 14.83 -4.20 -8.27
CA LYS A 62 16.02 -3.95 -9.10
C LYS A 62 15.94 -2.68 -9.92
N ASP A 63 14.81 -2.34 -10.47
CA ASP A 63 14.68 -1.21 -11.37
C ASP A 63 13.28 -0.58 -11.25
N LEU A 64 13.15 0.40 -10.36
CA LEU A 64 11.88 1.09 -10.13
C LEU A 64 11.43 1.94 -11.32
N VAL A 65 12.36 2.47 -12.10
CA VAL A 65 12.06 3.35 -13.24
C VAL A 65 11.37 2.58 -14.37
N GLU A 66 11.70 1.31 -14.52
CA GLU A 66 11.07 0.45 -15.53
C GLU A 66 9.57 0.26 -15.27
N TYR A 67 9.16 0.25 -13.99
CA TYR A 67 7.76 0.10 -13.61
C TYR A 67 6.87 1.29 -14.01
N GLU A 68 7.42 2.48 -14.26
CA GLU A 68 6.67 3.63 -14.77
C GLU A 68 6.09 3.39 -16.17
N LYS A 69 6.68 2.47 -16.93
CA LYS A 69 6.23 2.10 -18.30
C LYS A 69 5.27 0.91 -18.32
N GLY A 70 5.03 0.28 -17.18
CA GLY A 70 4.21 -0.91 -17.04
C GLY A 70 2.71 -0.63 -16.95
N GLY A 71 1.92 -1.69 -16.89
CA GLY A 71 0.50 -1.63 -16.52
C GLY A 71 0.35 -1.39 -15.02
N VAL A 72 -0.78 -0.79 -14.64
CA VAL A 72 -1.09 -0.52 -13.23
C VAL A 72 -2.40 -1.19 -12.86
N VAL A 73 -2.42 -1.83 -11.70
CA VAL A 73 -3.61 -2.43 -11.09
C VAL A 73 -3.66 -1.96 -9.63
N ASP A 74 -4.57 -1.04 -9.31
CA ASP A 74 -4.64 -0.31 -8.03
C ASP A 74 -3.25 0.26 -7.63
N ARG A 75 -2.59 -0.36 -6.67
CA ARG A 75 -1.27 0.05 -6.16
C ARG A 75 -0.14 -0.85 -6.64
N SER A 76 -0.42 -1.73 -7.57
CA SER A 76 0.54 -2.69 -8.08
C SER A 76 0.93 -2.34 -9.51
N TRP A 77 2.20 -2.51 -9.83
CA TRP A 77 2.76 -2.23 -11.15
C TRP A 77 3.16 -3.53 -11.82
N ILE A 78 2.86 -3.64 -13.10
CA ILE A 78 3.00 -4.88 -13.86
C ILE A 78 3.86 -4.63 -15.07
N LEU A 79 4.96 -5.37 -15.17
CA LEU A 79 5.82 -5.47 -16.36
C LEU A 79 5.56 -6.79 -17.09
N GLU A 80 6.20 -6.98 -18.23
CA GLU A 80 6.04 -8.19 -19.03
C GLU A 80 6.45 -9.48 -18.32
N ASP A 81 7.52 -9.44 -17.54
CA ASP A 81 8.13 -10.60 -16.89
C ASP A 81 7.91 -10.62 -15.37
N ARG A 82 7.61 -9.49 -14.76
CA ARG A 82 7.52 -9.31 -13.32
C ARG A 82 6.46 -8.29 -12.93
N MET A 83 6.06 -8.32 -11.69
CA MET A 83 5.09 -7.41 -11.10
C MET A 83 5.51 -6.98 -9.70
N LEU A 84 5.17 -5.76 -9.32
CA LEU A 84 5.35 -5.21 -7.99
C LEU A 84 3.99 -5.19 -7.29
N CYS A 85 3.73 -6.22 -6.51
CA CYS A 85 2.45 -6.37 -5.79
C CYS A 85 2.47 -5.56 -4.50
N ALA A 86 1.40 -4.80 -4.25
CA ALA A 86 1.28 -4.02 -3.03
C ALA A 86 -0.05 -4.29 -2.31
N LYS A 87 0.04 -4.49 -0.99
CA LYS A 87 -1.11 -4.50 -0.07
C LYS A 87 -0.73 -3.71 1.19
N GLY A 88 -1.37 -2.57 1.40
CA GLY A 88 -1.05 -1.69 2.52
C GLY A 88 0.39 -1.16 2.44
N LEU A 89 1.23 -1.52 3.40
CA LEU A 89 2.65 -1.17 3.46
C LEU A 89 3.58 -2.28 2.94
N ASP A 90 3.03 -3.45 2.61
CA ASP A 90 3.80 -4.56 2.06
C ASP A 90 3.89 -4.44 0.55
N ILE A 91 5.12 -4.46 0.04
CA ILE A 91 5.44 -4.39 -1.38
C ILE A 91 6.38 -5.54 -1.70
N ARG A 92 6.02 -6.36 -2.72
CA ARG A 92 6.84 -7.49 -3.14
C ARG A 92 6.94 -7.57 -4.66
N GLU A 93 8.15 -7.81 -5.13
CA GLU A 93 8.41 -8.10 -6.54
C GLU A 93 8.23 -9.60 -6.79
N VAL A 94 7.42 -9.94 -7.78
CA VAL A 94 7.07 -11.30 -8.17
C VAL A 94 7.27 -11.46 -9.68
N ARG A 95 7.81 -12.58 -10.11
CA ARG A 95 7.86 -12.91 -11.54
C ARG A 95 6.53 -13.50 -12.00
N SER A 96 5.98 -12.99 -13.09
CA SER A 96 4.66 -13.39 -13.61
C SER A 96 4.55 -14.90 -13.90
N ASN A 97 5.64 -15.52 -14.35
CA ASN A 97 5.70 -16.95 -14.66
C ASN A 97 5.85 -17.87 -13.44
N THR A 98 6.15 -17.33 -12.26
CA THR A 98 6.30 -18.12 -11.02
C THR A 98 5.02 -18.23 -10.20
N VAL A 99 3.97 -17.52 -10.59
CA VAL A 99 2.66 -17.58 -9.91
C VAL A 99 1.98 -18.89 -10.29
N GLY A 100 1.81 -19.78 -9.33
CA GLY A 100 1.17 -21.07 -9.54
C GLY A 100 -0.35 -21.06 -9.31
N LYS A 101 -0.83 -20.22 -8.39
CA LYS A 101 -2.24 -20.14 -8.04
C LYS A 101 -2.65 -18.71 -7.74
N VAL A 102 -3.87 -18.35 -8.11
CA VAL A 102 -4.53 -17.09 -7.75
C VAL A 102 -5.87 -17.39 -7.12
N VAL A 103 -6.11 -16.81 -5.95
CA VAL A 103 -7.37 -16.92 -5.22
C VAL A 103 -7.94 -15.53 -5.01
N LEU A 104 -9.21 -15.33 -5.36
CA LEU A 104 -9.93 -14.12 -5.03
C LEU A 104 -10.48 -14.20 -3.61
N GLN A 105 -10.08 -13.27 -2.77
CA GLN A 105 -10.70 -13.04 -1.47
C GLN A 105 -11.54 -11.76 -1.50
N ASN A 106 -12.73 -11.82 -0.93
CA ASN A 106 -13.54 -10.62 -0.73
C ASN A 106 -13.00 -9.83 0.46
N GLU A 107 -12.67 -8.58 0.24
CA GLU A 107 -12.24 -7.67 1.30
C GLU A 107 -13.35 -6.70 1.70
N GLU A 108 -13.31 -6.25 2.95
CA GLU A 108 -14.15 -5.16 3.44
C GLU A 108 -13.88 -3.87 2.66
N LYS A 109 -14.90 -3.03 2.45
CA LYS A 109 -14.84 -1.71 1.78
C LYS A 109 -14.79 -1.70 0.26
N GLY A 110 -15.28 -2.73 -0.41
CA GLY A 110 -15.45 -2.73 -1.88
C GLY A 110 -14.17 -2.96 -2.67
N LYS A 111 -13.03 -3.18 -2.01
CA LYS A 111 -11.79 -3.64 -2.65
C LYS A 111 -11.73 -5.15 -2.61
N GLN A 112 -11.13 -5.72 -3.63
CA GLN A 112 -10.88 -7.15 -3.71
C GLN A 112 -9.41 -7.44 -3.51
N VAL A 113 -9.09 -8.54 -2.87
CA VAL A 113 -7.73 -9.02 -2.68
C VAL A 113 -7.52 -10.28 -3.48
N LEU A 114 -6.50 -10.28 -4.30
CA LEU A 114 -5.98 -11.46 -4.98
C LEU A 114 -4.80 -11.99 -4.17
N GLU A 115 -4.87 -13.25 -3.80
CA GLU A 115 -3.74 -13.97 -3.21
C GLU A 115 -3.01 -14.72 -4.31
N LEU A 116 -1.76 -14.34 -4.53
CA LEU A 116 -0.87 -14.96 -5.49
C LEU A 116 0.02 -15.95 -4.77
N SER A 117 -0.12 -17.25 -5.05
CA SER A 117 0.79 -18.27 -4.53
C SER A 117 2.01 -18.37 -5.43
N VAL A 118 3.17 -18.05 -4.88
CA VAL A 118 4.47 -18.08 -5.55
C VAL A 118 5.35 -19.06 -4.80
N LYS A 119 5.55 -20.25 -5.34
CA LYS A 119 6.18 -21.38 -4.63
C LYS A 119 5.43 -21.67 -3.33
N ASP A 120 6.06 -21.42 -2.18
CA ASP A 120 5.49 -21.65 -0.85
C ASP A 120 5.06 -20.35 -0.14
N GLU A 121 5.14 -19.20 -0.84
CA GLU A 121 4.75 -17.90 -0.28
C GLU A 121 3.43 -17.41 -0.88
N ILE A 122 2.60 -16.77 -0.04
CA ILE A 122 1.39 -16.07 -0.47
C ILE A 122 1.72 -14.57 -0.54
N VAL A 123 1.53 -13.98 -1.72
CA VAL A 123 1.71 -12.55 -1.97
C VAL A 123 0.34 -11.93 -2.21
N PRO A 124 -0.17 -11.12 -1.29
CA PRO A 124 -1.43 -10.45 -1.47
C PRO A 124 -1.29 -9.22 -2.37
N MET A 125 -2.30 -8.99 -3.22
CA MET A 125 -2.40 -7.85 -4.11
C MET A 125 -3.81 -7.28 -4.05
N THR A 126 -3.96 -5.97 -3.93
CA THR A 126 -5.27 -5.31 -3.95
C THR A 126 -5.68 -4.92 -5.37
N THR A 127 -6.99 -4.96 -5.63
CA THR A 127 -7.63 -4.44 -6.85
C THR A 127 -8.80 -3.55 -6.46
N ILE A 128 -9.11 -2.55 -7.30
CA ILE A 128 -10.20 -1.62 -7.02
C ILE A 128 -11.55 -2.28 -7.34
N SER A 129 -11.62 -3.05 -8.44
CA SER A 129 -12.85 -3.65 -8.92
C SER A 129 -12.69 -5.11 -9.34
N LYS A 130 -13.83 -5.80 -9.49
CA LYS A 130 -13.87 -7.18 -9.99
C LYS A 130 -13.38 -7.27 -11.44
N GLU A 131 -13.73 -6.26 -12.25
CA GLU A 131 -13.33 -6.19 -13.66
C GLU A 131 -11.82 -6.02 -13.79
N GLU A 132 -11.21 -5.23 -12.93
CA GLU A 132 -9.76 -5.07 -12.87
C GLU A 132 -9.07 -6.38 -12.48
N ALA A 133 -9.59 -7.07 -11.48
CA ALA A 133 -9.12 -8.38 -11.07
C ALA A 133 -9.25 -9.42 -12.21
N GLN A 134 -10.36 -9.42 -12.96
CA GLN A 134 -10.57 -10.31 -14.12
C GLN A 134 -9.56 -10.06 -15.23
N ARG A 135 -9.26 -8.79 -15.56
CA ARG A 135 -8.24 -8.43 -16.54
C ARG A 135 -6.85 -8.85 -16.11
N PHE A 136 -6.53 -8.64 -14.84
CA PHE A 136 -5.25 -9.06 -14.28
C PHE A 136 -5.08 -10.59 -14.31
N VAL A 137 -6.11 -11.33 -13.95
CA VAL A 137 -6.10 -12.81 -14.00
C VAL A 137 -5.97 -13.30 -15.45
N ALA A 138 -6.63 -12.63 -16.42
CA ALA A 138 -6.44 -12.92 -17.84
C ALA A 138 -4.99 -12.70 -18.30
N TYR A 139 -4.35 -11.62 -17.85
CA TYR A 139 -2.93 -11.37 -18.09
C TYR A 139 -2.05 -12.48 -17.52
N LEU A 140 -2.26 -12.89 -16.27
CA LEU A 140 -1.49 -13.97 -15.64
C LEU A 140 -1.68 -15.30 -16.37
N LYS A 141 -2.90 -15.65 -16.77
CA LYS A 141 -3.20 -16.86 -17.53
C LYS A 141 -2.49 -16.90 -18.89
N ARG A 142 -2.36 -15.75 -19.54
CA ARG A 142 -1.59 -15.62 -20.78
C ARG A 142 -0.09 -15.88 -20.55
N LYS A 143 0.47 -15.38 -19.42
CA LYS A 143 1.90 -15.56 -19.07
C LYS A 143 2.21 -16.95 -18.52
N ASN A 144 1.28 -17.53 -17.79
CA ASN A 144 1.36 -18.89 -17.27
C ASN A 144 0.04 -19.64 -17.52
N PRO A 145 -0.10 -20.39 -18.62
CA PRO A 145 -1.33 -21.12 -18.93
C PRO A 145 -1.70 -22.20 -17.90
N SER A 146 -0.74 -22.68 -17.12
CA SER A 146 -0.95 -23.71 -16.09
C SER A 146 -1.41 -23.14 -14.74
N ILE A 147 -1.61 -21.83 -14.63
CA ILE A 147 -2.02 -21.20 -13.39
C ILE A 147 -3.40 -21.66 -12.92
N ILE A 148 -3.53 -21.98 -11.67
CA ILE A 148 -4.81 -22.35 -11.03
C ILE A 148 -5.49 -21.06 -10.58
N ILE A 149 -6.75 -20.88 -10.99
CA ILE A 149 -7.53 -19.68 -10.67
C ILE A 149 -8.77 -20.09 -9.90
N GLU A 150 -8.97 -19.52 -8.72
CA GLU A 150 -10.12 -19.80 -7.84
C GLU A 150 -10.86 -18.50 -7.48
N GLY A 151 -12.19 -18.56 -7.52
CA GLY A 151 -13.06 -17.46 -7.10
C GLY A 151 -13.26 -16.34 -8.13
N ILE A 152 -12.61 -16.39 -9.29
CA ILE A 152 -12.72 -15.38 -10.34
C ILE A 152 -12.53 -15.99 -11.73
N GLU A 153 -13.26 -15.46 -12.70
CA GLU A 153 -13.09 -15.81 -14.11
C GLU A 153 -12.17 -14.80 -14.80
N ALA A 154 -11.28 -15.31 -15.66
CA ALA A 154 -10.45 -14.46 -16.50
C ALA A 154 -11.30 -13.83 -17.61
N LYS A 155 -11.21 -12.50 -17.78
CA LYS A 155 -11.95 -11.75 -18.80
C LYS A 155 -11.06 -10.68 -19.43
N GLY A 156 -11.08 -10.57 -20.75
CA GLY A 156 -10.28 -9.63 -21.52
C GLY A 156 -9.14 -10.29 -22.28
N ASN A 157 -8.32 -9.47 -22.94
CA ASN A 157 -7.22 -9.95 -23.81
C ASN A 157 -5.95 -10.31 -23.03
N GLY A 158 -5.87 -9.97 -21.75
CA GLY A 158 -4.70 -10.17 -20.91
C GLY A 158 -3.47 -9.37 -21.37
N SER A 159 -3.64 -8.22 -22.03
CA SER A 159 -2.55 -7.34 -22.46
C SER A 159 -2.21 -6.29 -21.39
N LEU A 160 -0.94 -5.81 -21.39
CA LEU A 160 -0.53 -4.71 -20.51
C LEU A 160 -1.29 -3.41 -20.83
N GLN A 161 -1.63 -3.17 -22.09
CA GLN A 161 -2.40 -2.02 -22.51
C GLN A 161 -3.82 -2.02 -21.91
N GLU A 162 -4.42 -3.19 -21.79
CA GLU A 162 -5.75 -3.35 -21.18
C GLU A 162 -5.72 -3.08 -19.67
N LEU A 163 -4.61 -3.43 -19.01
CA LEU A 163 -4.41 -3.10 -17.58
C LEU A 163 -4.20 -1.60 -17.36
N SER A 164 -3.45 -0.94 -18.24
CA SER A 164 -3.20 0.50 -18.12
C SER A 164 -4.42 1.36 -18.48
N ALA A 165 -5.28 0.91 -19.37
CA ALA A 165 -6.49 1.64 -19.77
C ALA A 165 -7.55 1.73 -18.64
N GLY A 166 -7.47 0.87 -17.63
CA GLY A 166 -8.38 0.89 -16.48
C GLY A 166 -8.12 2.01 -15.45
N VAL A 167 -7.05 2.78 -15.60
CA VAL A 167 -6.62 3.83 -14.64
C VAL A 167 -7.08 5.24 -15.04
N GLN A 168 -7.79 5.39 -16.15
CA GLN A 168 -8.40 6.69 -16.50
C GLN A 168 -9.67 6.92 -15.68
N VAL A 169 -9.51 7.47 -14.47
CA VAL A 169 -10.54 8.22 -13.72
C VAL A 169 -9.95 9.52 -13.23
#